data_77b4ee3397a2b4a27ef462199bfe6f0b
#
_entry.id   77b4ee3397a2b4a27ef462199bfe6f0b
#
_cell.length_a   1.000
_cell.length_b   1.000
_cell.length_c   1.000
_cell.angle_alpha   90.00
_cell.angle_beta   90.00
_cell.angle_gamma   90.00
#
_symmetry.space_group_name_H-M   'P 1'
#
loop_
_entity.id
_entity.type
_entity.pdbx_description
1 polymer ?
#
loop_
_entity_poly.entity_id
_entity_poly.type
_entity_poly.pdbx_seq_one_letter_code
_entity_poly.pdbx_strand_id
1 'polypeptide(L)'
;MKANKWIARVALAGVAVVTAVTGHAAEIVVGQVAPMTGIEANQGRAYAAGMQLLFNNTNSAGGVNGNTFVLVRKDDGGRPDDTVSATRQLLAESKPLVLAGYFGSRNINDLIAAGLLEKEKVALVGYRTAEIRPETPLLYNVRASLRDEINKLTEHLATIGITRLGLFYEEGPGAAALIAAAEEATKKANATIKSKASYRAGTASVTPAVDTFVTAAPQAIIMVSSGAAAAGFIEEYRTAGGTAQLFAHSGADIEQLSKRLAEEQMKGVAIAQVTPSPYKISSKLTKEFIDAVAKADKQEVPVSYAMMEGYIAAKVIVEAVRRQKGRPTREGMVAALDAMDSYNLGGYAVGFKPGMRSGSRFVELSIISGSGKIRQ
;
A
#
# COMPACT_ATOMS: atom_id res chain seq x y z
N MET A 1 72.70 32.03 -58.99
CA MET A 1 71.99 32.70 -57.90
C MET A 1 70.61 32.08 -57.84
N LYS A 2 70.36 31.20 -56.80
CA LYS A 2 69.12 30.46 -56.70
C LYS A 2 68.42 30.93 -55.37
N ALA A 3 67.24 31.45 -55.49
CA ALA A 3 66.42 31.87 -54.35
C ALA A 3 65.55 30.70 -53.88
N ASN A 4 65.72 30.27 -52.59
CA ASN A 4 64.90 29.31 -51.97
C ASN A 4 63.66 29.94 -51.31
N LYS A 5 62.48 29.49 -51.71
CA LYS A 5 61.18 29.84 -51.12
C LYS A 5 60.89 28.83 -50.02
N TRP A 6 60.83 29.24 -48.75
CA TRP A 6 60.29 28.47 -47.62
C TRP A 6 58.77 28.72 -47.52
N ILE A 7 58.00 27.65 -47.64
CA ILE A 7 56.57 27.66 -47.42
C ILE A 7 56.34 27.19 -45.98
N ALA A 8 55.90 28.10 -45.10
CA ALA A 8 55.47 27.76 -43.77
C ALA A 8 54.05 27.15 -43.81
N ARG A 9 53.91 25.90 -43.39
CA ARG A 9 52.60 25.28 -43.19
C ARG A 9 52.16 25.55 -41.75
N VAL A 10 51.15 26.43 -41.59
CA VAL A 10 50.42 26.61 -40.33
C VAL A 10 49.42 25.48 -40.16
N ALA A 11 49.66 24.57 -39.20
CA ALA A 11 48.72 23.55 -38.82
C ALA A 11 47.73 24.18 -37.81
N LEU A 12 46.49 24.37 -38.23
CA LEU A 12 45.38 24.76 -37.34
C LEU A 12 44.97 23.50 -36.57
N ALA A 13 45.36 23.39 -35.30
CA ALA A 13 44.85 22.39 -34.35
C ALA A 13 43.46 22.86 -33.84
N GLY A 14 42.41 22.28 -34.41
CA GLY A 14 41.04 22.48 -33.89
C GLY A 14 40.87 21.79 -32.56
N VAL A 15 40.83 22.55 -31.47
CA VAL A 15 40.42 22.05 -30.14
C VAL A 15 38.90 21.87 -30.14
N ALA A 16 38.44 20.65 -30.30
CA ALA A 16 37.03 20.31 -30.04
C ALA A 16 36.77 20.40 -28.53
N VAL A 17 36.18 21.49 -28.10
CA VAL A 17 35.64 21.62 -26.74
C VAL A 17 34.41 20.71 -26.64
N VAL A 18 34.59 19.49 -26.13
CA VAL A 18 33.48 18.65 -25.71
C VAL A 18 32.91 19.27 -24.43
N THR A 19 31.89 20.10 -24.57
CA THR A 19 31.09 20.55 -23.42
C THR A 19 30.36 19.30 -22.88
N ALA A 20 30.94 18.67 -21.85
CA ALA A 20 30.24 17.71 -21.04
C ALA A 20 29.03 18.45 -20.43
N VAL A 21 27.85 18.22 -20.97
CA VAL A 21 26.60 18.60 -20.34
C VAL A 21 26.52 17.75 -19.07
N THR A 22 27.03 18.27 -17.96
CA THR A 22 26.76 17.69 -16.64
C THR A 22 25.27 17.85 -16.39
N GLY A 23 24.50 16.85 -16.84
CA GLY A 23 23.09 16.74 -16.48
C GLY A 23 23.04 16.70 -14.95
N HIS A 24 22.61 17.80 -14.34
CA HIS A 24 22.34 17.81 -12.91
C HIS A 24 21.25 16.76 -12.70
N ALA A 25 21.55 15.76 -11.86
CA ALA A 25 20.58 14.80 -11.41
C ALA A 25 19.40 15.58 -10.81
N ALA A 26 18.22 15.51 -11.43
CA ALA A 26 17.06 16.17 -10.88
C ALA A 26 16.49 15.31 -9.74
N GLU A 27 16.16 15.96 -8.64
CA GLU A 27 15.53 15.30 -7.50
C GLU A 27 14.04 15.17 -7.75
N ILE A 28 13.54 13.93 -7.68
CA ILE A 28 12.13 13.61 -7.79
C ILE A 28 11.55 13.51 -6.39
N VAL A 29 10.68 14.46 -6.06
CA VAL A 29 9.97 14.45 -4.78
C VAL A 29 8.76 13.53 -4.87
N VAL A 30 8.71 12.55 -3.98
CA VAL A 30 7.54 11.71 -3.68
C VAL A 30 6.96 12.19 -2.36
N GLY A 31 5.67 12.54 -2.35
CA GLY A 31 5.01 13.08 -1.16
C GLY A 31 4.15 12.04 -0.46
N GLN A 32 4.26 11.93 0.86
CA GLN A 32 3.40 11.09 1.67
C GLN A 32 2.72 11.91 2.77
N VAL A 33 1.40 11.74 2.91
CA VAL A 33 0.64 12.14 4.11
C VAL A 33 0.00 10.90 4.68
N ALA A 34 0.37 10.57 5.92
CA ALA A 34 -0.07 9.34 6.58
C ALA A 34 0.12 9.47 8.09
N PRO A 35 -0.48 8.60 8.91
CA PRO A 35 -0.27 8.62 10.35
C PRO A 35 1.19 8.25 10.68
N MET A 36 1.96 9.23 11.14
CA MET A 36 3.28 9.04 11.72
C MET A 36 3.21 9.01 13.24
N THR A 37 2.10 9.51 13.81
CA THR A 37 1.71 9.45 15.21
C THR A 37 0.31 8.84 15.36
N GLY A 38 -0.10 8.50 16.58
CA GLY A 38 -1.41 7.90 16.85
C GLY A 38 -1.46 6.38 16.69
N ILE A 39 -2.67 5.83 16.68
CA ILE A 39 -2.91 4.37 16.78
C ILE A 39 -2.48 3.58 15.54
N GLU A 40 -2.48 4.19 14.36
CA GLU A 40 -2.07 3.58 13.09
C GLU A 40 -0.64 3.99 12.65
N ALA A 41 0.11 4.68 13.52
CA ALA A 41 1.45 5.20 13.19
C ALA A 41 2.43 4.13 12.70
N ASN A 42 2.34 2.91 13.23
CA ASN A 42 3.21 1.81 12.81
C ASN A 42 3.05 1.48 11.32
N GLN A 43 1.82 1.48 10.81
CA GLN A 43 1.53 1.20 9.39
C GLN A 43 2.04 2.34 8.49
N GLY A 44 1.77 3.60 8.86
CA GLY A 44 2.23 4.76 8.10
C GLY A 44 3.75 4.82 7.99
N ARG A 45 4.45 4.64 9.11
CA ARG A 45 5.92 4.60 9.16
C ARG A 45 6.49 3.39 8.41
N ALA A 46 5.89 2.21 8.54
CA ALA A 46 6.36 1.02 7.84
C ALA A 46 6.24 1.16 6.32
N TYR A 47 5.13 1.71 5.85
CA TYR A 47 4.95 2.00 4.42
C TYR A 47 6.00 2.99 3.92
N ALA A 48 6.25 4.07 4.67
CA ALA A 48 7.31 5.05 4.39
C ALA A 48 8.69 4.39 4.34
N ALA A 49 9.01 3.55 5.31
CA ALA A 49 10.30 2.84 5.38
C ALA A 49 10.51 1.93 4.17
N GLY A 50 9.47 1.24 3.70
CA GLY A 50 9.51 0.43 2.48
C GLY A 50 9.81 1.26 1.23
N MET A 51 9.15 2.41 1.07
CA MET A 51 9.43 3.35 -0.02
C MET A 51 10.86 3.89 0.05
N GLN A 52 11.28 4.34 1.22
CA GLN A 52 12.62 4.89 1.45
C GLN A 52 13.72 3.86 1.15
N LEU A 53 13.50 2.61 1.55
CA LEU A 53 14.42 1.51 1.29
C LEU A 53 14.69 1.33 -0.21
N LEU A 54 13.64 1.33 -1.03
CA LEU A 54 13.81 1.24 -2.48
C LEU A 54 14.45 2.49 -3.07
N PHE A 55 14.03 3.69 -2.65
CA PHE A 55 14.61 4.92 -3.16
C PHE A 55 16.10 5.04 -2.83
N ASN A 56 16.52 4.67 -1.62
CA ASN A 56 17.93 4.65 -1.24
C ASN A 56 18.74 3.70 -2.13
N ASN A 57 18.24 2.49 -2.36
CA ASN A 57 18.90 1.52 -3.25
C ASN A 57 18.97 2.02 -4.70
N THR A 58 17.89 2.63 -5.19
CA THR A 58 17.84 3.19 -6.54
C THR A 58 18.83 4.35 -6.69
N ASN A 59 18.87 5.24 -5.72
CA ASN A 59 19.79 6.39 -5.70
C ASN A 59 21.25 5.96 -5.64
N SER A 60 21.57 4.98 -4.78
CA SER A 60 22.92 4.41 -4.66
C SER A 60 23.39 3.69 -5.93
N ALA A 61 22.46 3.20 -6.74
CA ALA A 61 22.73 2.61 -8.05
C ALA A 61 22.83 3.65 -9.20
N GLY A 62 22.84 4.95 -8.88
CA GLY A 62 22.93 6.06 -9.85
C GLY A 62 21.58 6.65 -10.29
N GLY A 63 20.50 6.28 -9.63
CA GLY A 63 19.15 6.80 -9.92
C GLY A 63 18.50 6.19 -11.17
N VAL A 64 17.53 6.90 -11.74
CA VAL A 64 16.82 6.51 -12.97
C VAL A 64 16.78 7.67 -13.95
N ASN A 65 17.27 7.45 -15.17
CA ASN A 65 17.35 8.49 -16.21
C ASN A 65 18.05 9.78 -15.70
N GLY A 66 19.08 9.64 -14.85
CA GLY A 66 19.78 10.77 -14.23
C GLY A 66 19.00 11.46 -13.10
N ASN A 67 17.92 10.87 -12.59
CA ASN A 67 17.13 11.42 -11.48
C ASN A 67 17.29 10.58 -10.22
N THR A 68 17.31 11.23 -9.06
CA THR A 68 17.26 10.62 -7.74
C THR A 68 15.90 10.84 -7.09
N PHE A 69 15.56 10.06 -6.07
CA PHE A 69 14.26 10.11 -5.39
C PHE A 69 14.42 10.58 -3.96
N VAL A 70 13.53 11.44 -3.52
CA VAL A 70 13.39 11.85 -2.11
C VAL A 70 11.95 11.68 -1.66
N LEU A 71 11.77 11.13 -0.45
CA LEU A 71 10.47 10.99 0.21
C LEU A 71 10.26 12.11 1.21
N VAL A 72 9.25 12.96 0.97
CA VAL A 72 8.83 14.00 1.90
C VAL A 72 7.57 13.53 2.61
N ARG A 73 7.61 13.49 3.94
CA ARG A 73 6.52 12.97 4.78
C ARG A 73 5.85 14.09 5.58
N LYS A 74 4.53 14.04 5.69
CA LYS A 74 3.73 14.86 6.61
C LYS A 74 2.88 13.91 7.47
N ASP A 75 2.76 14.24 8.75
CA ASP A 75 1.92 13.50 9.70
C ASP A 75 0.50 14.06 9.70
N ASP A 76 -0.50 13.21 9.55
CA ASP A 76 -1.91 13.56 9.73
C ASP A 76 -2.50 12.97 11.02
N GLY A 77 -1.71 12.23 11.80
CA GLY A 77 -2.17 11.55 13.00
C GLY A 77 -3.35 10.60 12.78
N GLY A 78 -3.62 10.22 11.52
CA GLY A 78 -4.78 9.45 11.11
C GLY A 78 -6.09 10.25 11.08
N ARG A 79 -6.04 11.58 11.17
CA ARG A 79 -7.23 12.45 11.18
C ARG A 79 -7.55 12.96 9.77
N PRO A 80 -8.77 12.72 9.25
CA PRO A 80 -9.16 13.10 7.88
C PRO A 80 -8.98 14.57 7.55
N ASP A 81 -9.37 15.48 8.46
CA ASP A 81 -9.24 16.92 8.27
C ASP A 81 -7.78 17.37 8.14
N ASP A 82 -6.88 16.72 8.89
CA ASP A 82 -5.44 16.97 8.81
C ASP A 82 -4.82 16.40 7.54
N THR A 83 -5.35 15.31 6.99
CA THR A 83 -4.88 14.74 5.73
C THR A 83 -5.01 15.74 4.59
N VAL A 84 -6.16 16.40 4.46
CA VAL A 84 -6.41 17.41 3.41
C VAL A 84 -5.51 18.62 3.61
N SER A 85 -5.39 19.12 4.84
CA SER A 85 -4.56 20.29 5.13
C SER A 85 -3.07 20.02 4.93
N ALA A 86 -2.56 18.87 5.41
CA ALA A 86 -1.18 18.46 5.23
C ALA A 86 -0.85 18.19 3.76
N THR A 87 -1.82 17.65 2.98
CA THR A 87 -1.64 17.48 1.53
C THR A 87 -1.53 18.83 0.81
N ARG A 88 -2.37 19.82 1.15
CA ARG A 88 -2.24 21.18 0.57
C ARG A 88 -0.88 21.78 0.86
N GLN A 89 -0.42 21.67 2.10
CA GLN A 89 0.89 22.15 2.52
C GLN A 89 2.02 21.44 1.78
N LEU A 90 1.98 20.12 1.69
CA LEU A 90 2.97 19.31 0.97
C LEU A 90 3.06 19.69 -0.52
N LEU A 91 1.91 19.86 -1.18
CA LEU A 91 1.83 20.27 -2.59
C LEU A 91 2.42 21.66 -2.82
N ALA A 92 2.17 22.61 -1.91
CA ALA A 92 2.68 23.98 -2.02
C ALA A 92 4.18 24.08 -1.75
N GLU A 93 4.67 23.42 -0.69
CA GLU A 93 6.05 23.53 -0.23
C GLU A 93 7.03 22.68 -1.03
N SER A 94 6.68 21.42 -1.28
CA SER A 94 7.59 20.42 -1.83
C SER A 94 7.33 20.08 -3.29
N LYS A 95 6.20 20.49 -3.85
CA LYS A 95 5.79 20.27 -5.26
C LYS A 95 6.05 18.85 -5.75
N PRO A 96 5.57 17.81 -5.05
CA PRO A 96 5.86 16.43 -5.39
C PRO A 96 5.40 16.09 -6.81
N LEU A 97 6.17 15.22 -7.46
CA LEU A 97 5.82 14.64 -8.76
C LEU A 97 4.63 13.69 -8.62
N VAL A 98 4.58 12.97 -7.51
CA VAL A 98 3.59 11.94 -7.20
C VAL A 98 3.36 11.90 -5.69
N LEU A 99 2.14 11.59 -5.29
CA LEU A 99 1.78 11.25 -3.90
C LEU A 99 1.79 9.74 -3.72
N ALA A 100 2.10 9.25 -2.51
CA ALA A 100 2.12 7.81 -2.25
C ALA A 100 1.85 7.48 -0.77
N GLY A 101 1.30 6.29 -0.51
CA GLY A 101 1.25 5.71 0.82
C GLY A 101 0.28 6.39 1.78
N TYR A 102 -0.89 6.79 1.32
CA TYR A 102 -1.95 7.38 2.15
C TYR A 102 -2.77 6.32 2.88
N PHE A 103 -3.39 6.69 3.99
CA PHE A 103 -4.14 5.78 4.87
C PHE A 103 -5.50 6.34 5.27
N GLY A 104 -6.45 5.42 5.49
CA GLY A 104 -7.74 5.72 6.07
C GLY A 104 -8.86 5.93 5.05
N SER A 105 -10.00 5.30 5.28
CA SER A 105 -11.14 5.37 4.36
C SER A 105 -11.67 6.79 4.24
N ARG A 106 -11.93 7.45 5.36
CA ARG A 106 -12.41 8.82 5.39
C ARG A 106 -11.35 9.81 4.90
N ASN A 107 -10.07 9.57 5.24
CA ASN A 107 -8.94 10.39 4.78
C ASN A 107 -8.89 10.46 3.25
N ILE A 108 -9.02 9.31 2.58
CA ILE A 108 -9.04 9.22 1.13
C ILE A 108 -10.31 9.84 0.54
N ASN A 109 -11.48 9.64 1.18
CA ASN A 109 -12.74 10.27 0.74
C ASN A 109 -12.65 11.80 0.78
N ASP A 110 -12.17 12.37 1.89
CA ASP A 110 -12.07 13.80 2.07
C ASP A 110 -11.01 14.41 1.11
N LEU A 111 -9.91 13.68 0.84
CA LEU A 111 -8.91 14.08 -0.16
C LEU A 111 -9.51 14.16 -1.57
N ILE A 112 -10.31 13.16 -1.97
CA ILE A 112 -11.01 13.15 -3.27
C ILE A 112 -12.03 14.29 -3.33
N ALA A 113 -12.87 14.43 -2.29
CA ALA A 113 -13.89 15.47 -2.22
C ALA A 113 -13.28 16.89 -2.27
N ALA A 114 -12.07 17.09 -1.76
CA ALA A 114 -11.32 18.33 -1.86
C ALA A 114 -10.82 18.67 -3.27
N GLY A 115 -10.90 17.72 -4.24
CA GLY A 115 -10.50 17.90 -5.64
C GLY A 115 -9.02 18.22 -5.84
N LEU A 116 -8.16 17.88 -4.85
CA LEU A 116 -6.75 18.28 -4.90
C LEU A 116 -5.95 17.52 -5.96
N LEU A 117 -6.27 16.26 -6.19
CA LEU A 117 -5.56 15.43 -7.17
C LEU A 117 -5.78 15.96 -8.58
N GLU A 118 -7.03 16.26 -8.93
CA GLU A 118 -7.42 16.77 -10.24
C GLU A 118 -6.90 18.20 -10.47
N LYS A 119 -7.05 19.07 -9.46
CA LYS A 119 -6.58 20.47 -9.52
C LYS A 119 -5.08 20.54 -9.78
N GLU A 120 -4.31 19.71 -9.07
CA GLU A 120 -2.86 19.68 -9.15
C GLU A 120 -2.33 18.69 -10.20
N LYS A 121 -3.22 17.91 -10.85
CA LYS A 121 -2.91 16.85 -11.81
C LYS A 121 -1.87 15.86 -11.24
N VAL A 122 -1.96 15.53 -9.97
CA VAL A 122 -1.02 14.67 -9.25
C VAL A 122 -1.62 13.31 -8.98
N ALA A 123 -0.93 12.23 -9.37
CA ALA A 123 -1.34 10.88 -9.06
C ALA A 123 -1.04 10.52 -7.60
N LEU A 124 -1.91 9.70 -7.00
CA LEU A 124 -1.67 9.01 -5.74
C LEU A 124 -1.44 7.52 -6.01
N VAL A 125 -0.25 7.01 -5.70
CA VAL A 125 0.17 5.63 -5.91
C VAL A 125 0.30 4.90 -4.58
N GLY A 126 -0.53 3.86 -4.37
CA GLY A 126 -0.57 3.11 -3.13
C GLY A 126 -1.30 3.86 -2.01
N TYR A 127 -2.37 3.25 -1.53
CA TYR A 127 -3.13 3.74 -0.40
C TYR A 127 -3.85 2.58 0.29
N ARG A 128 -4.18 2.75 1.56
CA ARG A 128 -4.91 1.75 2.35
C ARG A 128 -6.27 2.28 2.77
N THR A 129 -7.32 1.48 2.52
CA THR A 129 -8.70 1.78 2.87
C THR A 129 -9.46 0.49 3.17
N ALA A 130 -10.43 0.56 4.06
CA ALA A 130 -11.39 -0.52 4.36
C ALA A 130 -12.69 -0.40 3.54
N GLU A 131 -12.63 0.26 2.38
CA GLU A 131 -13.80 0.50 1.51
C GLU A 131 -13.63 -0.12 0.12
N ILE A 132 -14.75 -0.56 -0.44
CA ILE A 132 -14.87 -0.85 -1.86
C ILE A 132 -15.19 0.46 -2.58
N ARG A 133 -14.27 0.88 -3.43
CA ARG A 133 -14.38 2.15 -4.14
C ARG A 133 -14.69 1.95 -5.60
N PRO A 134 -15.46 2.86 -6.21
CA PRO A 134 -15.50 2.98 -7.65
C PRO A 134 -14.11 3.42 -8.17
N GLU A 135 -13.88 3.21 -9.45
CA GLU A 135 -12.72 3.73 -10.13
C GLU A 135 -12.68 5.26 -9.99
N THR A 136 -11.55 5.77 -9.50
CA THR A 136 -11.36 7.20 -9.28
C THR A 136 -10.12 7.65 -10.07
N PRO A 137 -10.22 8.69 -10.90
CA PRO A 137 -9.08 9.23 -11.62
C PRO A 137 -7.92 9.57 -10.66
N LEU A 138 -6.69 9.40 -11.13
CA LEU A 138 -5.44 9.70 -10.41
C LEU A 138 -5.19 8.88 -9.14
N LEU A 139 -6.07 7.95 -8.79
CA LEU A 139 -5.85 6.96 -7.73
C LEU A 139 -5.39 5.63 -8.32
N TYR A 140 -4.17 5.21 -7.98
CA TYR A 140 -3.58 3.96 -8.42
C TYR A 140 -3.19 3.13 -7.20
N ASN A 141 -3.77 1.94 -7.04
CA ASN A 141 -3.39 1.09 -5.93
C ASN A 141 -2.55 -0.09 -6.41
N VAL A 142 -1.47 -0.39 -5.70
CA VAL A 142 -0.50 -1.43 -6.08
C VAL A 142 -0.89 -2.82 -5.57
N ARG A 143 -2.01 -2.93 -4.86
CA ARG A 143 -2.49 -4.13 -4.18
C ARG A 143 -3.81 -4.64 -4.78
N ALA A 144 -4.21 -5.84 -4.39
CA ALA A 144 -5.54 -6.37 -4.64
C ALA A 144 -6.62 -5.49 -4.00
N SER A 145 -7.80 -5.46 -4.58
CA SER A 145 -8.93 -4.72 -4.02
C SER A 145 -9.51 -5.45 -2.79
N LEU A 146 -10.20 -4.70 -1.93
CA LEU A 146 -10.94 -5.30 -0.82
C LEU A 146 -11.96 -6.35 -1.29
N ARG A 147 -12.54 -6.17 -2.47
CA ARG A 147 -13.42 -7.19 -3.08
C ARG A 147 -12.68 -8.49 -3.36
N ASP A 148 -11.44 -8.43 -3.85
CA ASP A 148 -10.61 -9.62 -4.08
C ASP A 148 -10.27 -10.32 -2.75
N GLU A 149 -9.99 -9.55 -1.70
CA GLU A 149 -9.75 -10.10 -0.36
C GLU A 149 -10.98 -10.82 0.18
N ILE A 150 -12.17 -10.19 0.12
CA ILE A 150 -13.44 -10.80 0.57
C ILE A 150 -13.75 -12.06 -0.22
N ASN A 151 -13.60 -12.04 -1.54
CA ASN A 151 -13.78 -13.23 -2.38
C ASN A 151 -12.86 -14.36 -1.93
N LYS A 152 -11.58 -14.08 -1.71
CA LYS A 152 -10.60 -15.09 -1.26
C LYS A 152 -10.94 -15.67 0.10
N LEU A 153 -11.35 -14.81 1.05
CA LEU A 153 -11.77 -15.25 2.39
C LEU A 153 -13.01 -16.14 2.33
N THR A 154 -14.03 -15.73 1.57
CA THR A 154 -15.29 -16.50 1.45
C THR A 154 -15.10 -17.82 0.71
N GLU A 155 -14.31 -17.85 -0.36
CA GLU A 155 -13.95 -19.08 -1.08
C GLU A 155 -13.21 -20.06 -0.16
N HIS A 156 -12.22 -19.58 0.61
CA HIS A 156 -11.48 -20.42 1.54
C HIS A 156 -12.41 -21.01 2.61
N LEU A 157 -13.25 -20.18 3.24
CA LEU A 157 -14.21 -20.62 4.24
C LEU A 157 -15.17 -21.69 3.71
N ALA A 158 -15.72 -21.49 2.51
CA ALA A 158 -16.58 -22.46 1.86
C ALA A 158 -15.86 -23.80 1.57
N THR A 159 -14.60 -23.74 1.13
CA THR A 159 -13.77 -24.93 0.86
C THR A 159 -13.59 -25.81 2.10
N ILE A 160 -13.51 -25.20 3.29
CA ILE A 160 -13.41 -25.93 4.57
C ILE A 160 -14.77 -26.19 5.23
N GLY A 161 -15.89 -26.01 4.48
CA GLY A 161 -17.25 -26.33 4.94
C GLY A 161 -17.90 -25.29 5.86
N ILE A 162 -17.34 -24.08 5.94
CA ILE A 162 -17.88 -22.98 6.76
C ILE A 162 -18.77 -22.09 5.88
N THR A 163 -20.08 -22.12 6.14
CA THR A 163 -21.07 -21.45 5.31
C THR A 163 -21.97 -20.44 6.02
N ARG A 164 -21.95 -20.39 7.36
CA ARG A 164 -22.70 -19.40 8.16
C ARG A 164 -21.75 -18.35 8.71
N LEU A 165 -21.72 -17.17 8.07
CA LEU A 165 -20.73 -16.14 8.32
C LEU A 165 -21.34 -14.95 9.08
N GLY A 166 -20.48 -14.25 9.83
CA GLY A 166 -20.68 -12.91 10.33
C GLY A 166 -19.85 -11.91 9.51
N LEU A 167 -20.30 -10.66 9.44
CA LEU A 167 -19.54 -9.55 8.87
C LEU A 167 -19.40 -8.44 9.90
N PHE A 168 -18.16 -8.22 10.36
CA PHE A 168 -17.78 -7.09 11.21
C PHE A 168 -17.13 -6.02 10.35
N TYR A 169 -17.59 -4.76 10.43
CA TYR A 169 -17.15 -3.70 9.54
C TYR A 169 -17.18 -2.31 10.16
N GLU A 170 -16.43 -1.37 9.55
CA GLU A 170 -16.41 0.04 9.91
C GLU A 170 -17.64 0.77 9.34
N GLU A 171 -18.30 1.59 10.17
CA GLU A 171 -19.37 2.48 9.73
C GLU A 171 -18.83 3.57 8.82
N GLY A 172 -19.57 3.89 7.77
CA GLY A 172 -19.21 4.96 6.85
C GLY A 172 -19.93 4.89 5.51
N PRO A 173 -19.65 5.84 4.61
CA PRO A 173 -20.29 5.91 3.28
C PRO A 173 -20.06 4.65 2.44
N GLY A 174 -18.95 3.94 2.65
CA GLY A 174 -18.59 2.71 1.94
C GLY A 174 -19.27 1.45 2.47
N ALA A 175 -19.96 1.49 3.62
CA ALA A 175 -20.52 0.31 4.28
C ALA A 175 -21.53 -0.45 3.40
N ALA A 176 -22.42 0.25 2.70
CA ALA A 176 -23.40 -0.38 1.81
C ALA A 176 -22.73 -1.16 0.66
N ALA A 177 -21.72 -0.59 0.04
CA ALA A 177 -20.96 -1.25 -1.03
C ALA A 177 -20.18 -2.46 -0.52
N LEU A 178 -19.61 -2.37 0.69
CA LEU A 178 -18.93 -3.48 1.36
C LEU A 178 -19.88 -4.63 1.66
N ILE A 179 -21.03 -4.34 2.26
CA ILE A 179 -22.05 -5.36 2.58
C ILE A 179 -22.52 -6.06 1.30
N ALA A 180 -22.85 -5.30 0.25
CA ALA A 180 -23.28 -5.87 -1.02
C ALA A 180 -22.20 -6.78 -1.64
N ALA A 181 -20.94 -6.38 -1.59
CA ALA A 181 -19.83 -7.19 -2.10
C ALA A 181 -19.63 -8.47 -1.28
N ALA A 182 -19.76 -8.39 0.05
CA ALA A 182 -19.65 -9.56 0.91
C ALA A 182 -20.81 -10.54 0.71
N GLU A 183 -22.03 -10.03 0.52
CA GLU A 183 -23.20 -10.86 0.19
C GLU A 183 -23.08 -11.50 -1.20
N GLU A 184 -22.55 -10.80 -2.18
CA GLU A 184 -22.27 -11.35 -3.51
C GLU A 184 -21.21 -12.47 -3.43
N ALA A 185 -20.10 -12.23 -2.73
CA ALA A 185 -19.04 -13.21 -2.56
C ALA A 185 -19.52 -14.48 -1.83
N THR A 186 -20.29 -14.31 -0.75
CA THR A 186 -20.86 -15.45 -0.01
C THR A 186 -21.84 -16.24 -0.84
N LYS A 187 -22.70 -15.56 -1.63
CA LYS A 187 -23.63 -16.23 -2.57
C LYS A 187 -22.90 -17.08 -3.60
N LYS A 188 -21.82 -16.56 -4.19
CA LYS A 188 -20.96 -17.30 -5.14
C LYS A 188 -20.31 -18.54 -4.51
N ALA A 189 -19.97 -18.46 -3.23
CA ALA A 189 -19.36 -19.54 -2.45
C ALA A 189 -20.39 -20.48 -1.79
N ASN A 190 -21.68 -20.38 -2.10
CA ASN A 190 -22.77 -21.12 -1.45
C ASN A 190 -22.79 -20.96 0.08
N ALA A 191 -22.43 -19.78 0.56
CA ALA A 191 -22.44 -19.38 1.96
C ALA A 191 -23.46 -18.25 2.19
N THR A 192 -23.67 -17.86 3.45
CA THR A 192 -24.59 -16.76 3.83
C THR A 192 -24.04 -15.94 4.96
N ILE A 193 -24.25 -14.63 4.91
CA ILE A 193 -24.01 -13.76 6.06
C ILE A 193 -25.25 -13.79 6.96
N LYS A 194 -25.11 -14.37 8.15
CA LYS A 194 -26.19 -14.52 9.15
C LYS A 194 -26.30 -13.34 10.09
N SER A 195 -25.20 -12.64 10.34
CA SER A 195 -25.15 -11.50 11.23
C SER A 195 -24.19 -10.45 10.70
N LYS A 196 -24.54 -9.20 10.91
CA LYS A 196 -23.73 -8.03 10.56
C LYS A 196 -23.66 -7.12 11.78
N ALA A 197 -22.48 -6.63 12.10
CA ALA A 197 -22.30 -5.63 13.15
C ALA A 197 -21.17 -4.69 12.77
N SER A 198 -21.34 -3.43 13.14
CA SER A 198 -20.40 -2.36 12.82
C SER A 198 -19.75 -1.77 14.06
N TYR A 199 -18.71 -0.99 13.84
CA TYR A 199 -18.13 -0.10 14.83
C TYR A 199 -17.95 1.29 14.23
N ARG A 200 -17.91 2.30 15.10
CA ARG A 200 -17.78 3.69 14.67
C ARG A 200 -16.38 3.97 14.12
N ALA A 201 -16.29 4.55 12.94
CA ALA A 201 -15.05 4.97 12.29
C ALA A 201 -14.14 5.79 13.22
N GLY A 202 -12.83 5.52 13.18
CA GLY A 202 -11.84 6.21 13.99
C GLY A 202 -11.86 5.84 15.48
N THR A 203 -12.58 4.79 15.87
CA THR A 203 -12.61 4.25 17.24
C THR A 203 -12.24 2.78 17.29
N ALA A 204 -12.06 2.24 18.51
CA ALA A 204 -11.97 0.81 18.77
C ALA A 204 -13.11 0.36 19.72
N SER A 205 -14.24 1.05 19.71
CA SER A 205 -15.42 0.70 20.53
C SER A 205 -16.19 -0.41 19.82
N VAL A 206 -16.00 -1.65 20.24
CA VAL A 206 -16.46 -2.87 19.55
C VAL A 206 -17.45 -3.71 20.34
N THR A 207 -17.69 -3.39 21.61
CA THR A 207 -18.55 -4.16 22.53
C THR A 207 -19.94 -4.49 21.94
N PRO A 208 -20.69 -3.54 21.31
CA PRO A 208 -21.99 -3.87 20.74
C PRO A 208 -21.92 -4.89 19.60
N ALA A 209 -20.80 -4.87 18.83
CA ALA A 209 -20.57 -5.86 17.78
C ALA A 209 -20.22 -7.24 18.38
N VAL A 210 -19.45 -7.27 19.46
CA VAL A 210 -19.14 -8.50 20.19
C VAL A 210 -20.41 -9.17 20.69
N ASP A 211 -21.30 -8.42 21.35
CA ASP A 211 -22.59 -8.92 21.87
C ASP A 211 -23.44 -9.52 20.75
N THR A 212 -23.48 -8.84 19.60
CA THR A 212 -24.19 -9.32 18.41
C THR A 212 -23.66 -10.67 17.94
N PHE A 213 -22.35 -10.86 17.85
CA PHE A 213 -21.77 -12.11 17.33
C PHE A 213 -21.74 -13.22 18.37
N VAL A 214 -21.63 -12.92 19.65
CA VAL A 214 -21.79 -13.92 20.71
C VAL A 214 -23.20 -14.50 20.68
N THR A 215 -24.23 -13.66 20.52
CA THR A 215 -25.63 -14.07 20.43
C THR A 215 -25.92 -14.82 19.12
N ALA A 216 -25.45 -14.34 17.97
CA ALA A 216 -25.73 -14.93 16.66
C ALA A 216 -24.93 -16.21 16.38
N ALA A 217 -23.84 -16.44 17.06
CA ALA A 217 -22.96 -17.60 16.98
C ALA A 217 -22.68 -18.08 15.55
N PRO A 218 -22.12 -17.21 14.66
CA PRO A 218 -21.73 -17.63 13.32
C PRO A 218 -20.57 -18.63 13.40
N GLN A 219 -20.34 -19.39 12.31
CA GLN A 219 -19.18 -20.30 12.24
C GLN A 219 -17.85 -19.56 12.08
N ALA A 220 -17.89 -18.46 11.30
CA ALA A 220 -16.75 -17.56 11.15
C ALA A 220 -17.22 -16.11 11.02
N ILE A 221 -16.33 -15.18 11.35
CA ILE A 221 -16.57 -13.74 11.21
C ILE A 221 -15.49 -13.17 10.28
N ILE A 222 -15.93 -12.54 9.18
CA ILE A 222 -15.07 -11.74 8.31
C ILE A 222 -14.99 -10.34 8.90
N MET A 223 -13.78 -9.89 9.22
CA MET A 223 -13.50 -8.59 9.83
C MET A 223 -12.88 -7.63 8.80
N VAL A 224 -13.62 -6.57 8.46
CA VAL A 224 -13.16 -5.48 7.62
C VAL A 224 -13.04 -4.24 8.49
N SER A 225 -11.92 -4.10 9.16
CA SER A 225 -11.73 -3.10 10.22
C SER A 225 -10.30 -2.59 10.28
N SER A 226 -10.07 -1.47 10.97
CA SER A 226 -8.72 -1.02 11.32
C SER A 226 -8.01 -2.03 12.24
N GLY A 227 -6.68 -1.96 12.32
CA GLY A 227 -5.90 -2.84 13.19
C GLY A 227 -6.28 -2.71 14.67
N ALA A 228 -6.55 -1.48 15.12
CA ALA A 228 -6.98 -1.23 16.50
C ALA A 228 -8.35 -1.83 16.82
N ALA A 229 -9.33 -1.68 15.91
CA ALA A 229 -10.66 -2.25 16.08
C ALA A 229 -10.65 -3.78 15.98
N ALA A 230 -9.85 -4.35 15.05
CA ALA A 230 -9.65 -5.79 14.95
C ALA A 230 -9.09 -6.37 16.26
N ALA A 231 -8.07 -5.73 16.83
CA ALA A 231 -7.48 -6.17 18.09
C ALA A 231 -8.48 -6.12 19.25
N GLY A 232 -9.19 -5.00 19.40
CA GLY A 232 -10.23 -4.87 20.44
C GLY A 232 -11.33 -5.90 20.27
N PHE A 233 -11.79 -6.13 19.03
CA PHE A 233 -12.83 -7.13 18.76
C PHE A 233 -12.36 -8.57 19.08
N ILE A 234 -11.16 -8.95 18.67
CA ILE A 234 -10.60 -10.28 18.95
C ILE A 234 -10.52 -10.50 20.48
N GLU A 235 -9.96 -9.51 21.19
CA GLU A 235 -9.78 -9.56 22.65
C GLU A 235 -11.13 -9.71 23.37
N GLU A 236 -12.08 -8.81 23.13
CA GLU A 236 -13.39 -8.83 23.80
C GLU A 236 -14.21 -10.05 23.39
N TYR A 237 -14.22 -10.42 22.09
CA TYR A 237 -14.97 -11.58 21.60
C TYR A 237 -14.47 -12.89 22.20
N ARG A 238 -13.16 -13.10 22.32
CA ARG A 238 -12.58 -14.29 22.98
C ARG A 238 -12.85 -14.29 24.49
N THR A 239 -12.74 -13.15 25.13
CA THR A 239 -13.07 -12.98 26.57
C THR A 239 -14.54 -13.26 26.84
N ALA A 240 -15.45 -12.88 25.96
CA ALA A 240 -16.88 -13.17 26.03
C ALA A 240 -17.25 -14.64 25.67
N GLY A 241 -16.25 -15.51 25.43
CA GLY A 241 -16.47 -16.91 25.08
C GLY A 241 -16.82 -17.16 23.61
N GLY A 242 -16.59 -16.21 22.74
CA GLY A 242 -16.83 -16.33 21.30
C GLY A 242 -15.94 -17.38 20.64
N THR A 243 -16.53 -18.34 19.93
CA THR A 243 -15.84 -19.50 19.35
C THR A 243 -15.70 -19.47 17.82
N ALA A 244 -16.33 -18.51 17.13
CA ALA A 244 -16.22 -18.39 15.67
C ALA A 244 -14.75 -18.25 15.23
N GLN A 245 -14.45 -18.78 14.05
CA GLN A 245 -13.17 -18.50 13.40
C GLN A 245 -13.14 -17.06 12.94
N LEU A 246 -11.99 -16.40 13.09
CA LEU A 246 -11.83 -14.97 12.80
C LEU A 246 -10.96 -14.78 11.57
N PHE A 247 -11.49 -14.09 10.57
CA PHE A 247 -10.82 -13.83 9.29
C PHE A 247 -10.79 -12.33 9.02
N ALA A 248 -9.61 -11.74 9.00
CA ALA A 248 -9.47 -10.31 8.76
C ALA A 248 -8.96 -10.00 7.35
N HIS A 249 -9.32 -8.85 6.85
CA HIS A 249 -8.65 -8.28 5.67
C HIS A 249 -7.25 -7.77 6.03
N SER A 250 -6.42 -7.50 5.03
CA SER A 250 -5.01 -7.10 5.19
C SER A 250 -4.78 -5.81 6.01
N GLY A 251 -5.80 -4.95 6.11
CA GLY A 251 -5.74 -3.70 6.89
C GLY A 251 -5.70 -3.93 8.40
N ALA A 252 -6.03 -5.12 8.88
CA ALA A 252 -5.95 -5.47 10.30
C ALA A 252 -4.51 -5.53 10.85
N ASP A 253 -3.50 -5.61 9.97
CA ASP A 253 -2.07 -5.58 10.31
C ASP A 253 -1.66 -6.66 11.32
N ILE A 254 -1.24 -7.81 10.79
CA ILE A 254 -0.87 -9.00 11.58
C ILE A 254 0.24 -8.72 12.60
N GLU A 255 1.17 -7.84 12.27
CA GLU A 255 2.28 -7.46 13.14
C GLU A 255 1.79 -6.62 14.34
N GLN A 256 0.80 -5.76 14.11
CA GLN A 256 0.20 -4.97 15.17
C GLN A 256 -0.65 -5.85 16.10
N LEU A 257 -1.44 -6.75 15.51
CA LEU A 257 -2.22 -7.73 16.29
C LEU A 257 -1.32 -8.61 17.17
N SER A 258 -0.24 -9.14 16.60
CA SER A 258 0.71 -10.03 17.33
C SER A 258 1.46 -9.35 18.47
N LYS A 259 1.57 -8.01 18.44
CA LYS A 259 2.18 -7.24 19.54
C LYS A 259 1.20 -6.92 20.67
N ARG A 260 -0.08 -6.82 20.33
CA ARG A 260 -1.12 -6.39 21.27
C ARG A 260 -1.83 -7.53 21.96
N LEU A 261 -2.06 -8.63 21.25
CA LEU A 261 -2.88 -9.74 21.69
C LEU A 261 -2.03 -10.89 22.22
N ALA A 262 -2.54 -11.58 23.24
CA ALA A 262 -1.95 -12.82 23.72
C ALA A 262 -2.04 -13.94 22.67
N GLU A 263 -1.14 -14.91 22.74
CA GLU A 263 -1.03 -15.98 21.76
C GLU A 263 -2.34 -16.79 21.65
N GLU A 264 -2.99 -17.06 22.78
CA GLU A 264 -4.27 -17.78 22.84
C GLU A 264 -5.40 -17.04 22.12
N GLN A 265 -5.41 -15.69 22.20
CA GLN A 265 -6.41 -14.86 21.52
C GLN A 265 -6.21 -14.87 19.99
N MET A 266 -4.96 -14.96 19.56
CA MET A 266 -4.56 -14.98 18.16
C MET A 266 -4.69 -16.36 17.49
N LYS A 267 -4.84 -17.43 18.28
CA LYS A 267 -4.93 -18.79 17.76
C LYS A 267 -6.08 -18.94 16.78
N GLY A 268 -5.76 -19.38 15.54
CA GLY A 268 -6.75 -19.60 14.49
C GLY A 268 -7.27 -18.30 13.82
N VAL A 269 -6.71 -17.14 14.17
CA VAL A 269 -6.98 -15.90 13.43
C VAL A 269 -6.27 -15.98 12.09
N ALA A 270 -7.01 -15.80 11.01
CA ALA A 270 -6.50 -15.74 9.65
C ALA A 270 -6.60 -14.32 9.10
N ILE A 271 -5.60 -13.90 8.34
CA ILE A 271 -5.55 -12.55 7.76
C ILE A 271 -5.19 -12.65 6.28
N ALA A 272 -5.98 -11.99 5.43
CA ALA A 272 -5.63 -11.83 4.03
C ALA A 272 -4.37 -10.98 3.89
N GLN A 273 -3.48 -11.37 3.00
CA GLN A 273 -2.27 -10.63 2.66
C GLN A 273 -2.29 -10.30 1.17
N VAL A 274 -2.03 -9.06 0.84
CA VAL A 274 -2.10 -8.53 -0.53
C VAL A 274 -0.73 -8.32 -1.15
N THR A 275 0.30 -8.72 -0.44
CA THR A 275 1.70 -8.80 -0.91
C THR A 275 2.32 -10.12 -0.51
N PRO A 276 3.35 -10.59 -1.21
CA PRO A 276 4.13 -11.74 -0.75
C PRO A 276 4.75 -11.48 0.63
N SER A 277 5.02 -12.55 1.36
CA SER A 277 5.60 -12.47 2.70
C SER A 277 6.93 -11.70 2.72
N PRO A 278 7.07 -10.69 3.57
CA PRO A 278 8.32 -9.96 3.75
C PRO A 278 9.38 -10.78 4.52
N TYR A 279 8.98 -11.92 5.09
CA TYR A 279 9.82 -12.75 5.97
C TYR A 279 10.43 -13.96 5.26
N LYS A 280 10.00 -14.28 4.04
CA LYS A 280 10.36 -15.50 3.34
C LYS A 280 10.77 -15.20 1.91
N ILE A 281 11.91 -15.75 1.50
CA ILE A 281 12.32 -15.71 0.10
C ILE A 281 11.50 -16.75 -0.68
N SER A 282 10.49 -16.28 -1.39
CA SER A 282 9.60 -17.08 -2.24
C SER A 282 9.62 -16.65 -3.71
N SER A 283 10.25 -15.50 -4.00
CA SER A 283 10.28 -14.89 -5.32
C SER A 283 11.48 -13.96 -5.48
N LYS A 284 11.72 -13.48 -6.69
CA LYS A 284 12.76 -12.46 -6.93
C LYS A 284 12.43 -11.17 -6.14
N LEU A 285 11.18 -10.74 -6.11
CA LEU A 285 10.75 -9.55 -5.37
C LEU A 285 11.08 -9.68 -3.87
N THR A 286 10.70 -10.81 -3.24
CA THR A 286 10.95 -11.00 -1.80
C THR A 286 12.44 -11.11 -1.50
N LYS A 287 13.23 -11.70 -2.40
CA LYS A 287 14.70 -11.72 -2.28
C LYS A 287 15.27 -10.31 -2.34
N GLU A 288 14.90 -9.51 -3.32
CA GLU A 288 15.36 -8.12 -3.46
C GLU A 288 15.02 -7.29 -2.22
N PHE A 289 13.80 -7.46 -1.68
CA PHE A 289 13.37 -6.77 -0.48
C PHE A 289 14.21 -7.17 0.74
N ILE A 290 14.37 -8.48 0.98
CA ILE A 290 15.15 -8.98 2.13
C ILE A 290 16.62 -8.56 2.02
N ASP A 291 17.21 -8.63 0.84
CA ASP A 291 18.59 -8.17 0.59
C ASP A 291 18.72 -6.66 0.86
N ALA A 292 17.70 -5.87 0.48
CA ALA A 292 17.66 -4.43 0.73
C ALA A 292 17.58 -4.12 2.22
N VAL A 293 16.71 -4.83 2.95
CA VAL A 293 16.60 -4.70 4.41
C VAL A 293 17.92 -5.04 5.11
N ALA A 294 18.57 -6.12 4.67
CA ALA A 294 19.85 -6.57 5.26
C ALA A 294 21.02 -5.59 5.03
N LYS A 295 20.96 -4.81 3.94
CA LYS A 295 21.98 -3.78 3.62
C LYS A 295 21.76 -2.44 4.31
N ALA A 296 20.57 -2.20 4.84
CA ALA A 296 20.26 -0.93 5.49
C ALA A 296 20.87 -0.88 6.88
N ASP A 297 21.61 0.18 7.18
CA ASP A 297 22.34 0.36 8.45
C ASP A 297 21.42 0.34 9.67
N LYS A 298 20.22 0.91 9.54
CA LYS A 298 19.22 0.97 10.60
C LYS A 298 17.81 1.04 10.02
N GLN A 299 16.93 0.21 10.55
CA GLN A 299 15.49 0.29 10.25
C GLN A 299 14.80 1.20 11.26
N GLU A 300 13.98 2.14 10.78
CA GLU A 300 13.11 2.99 11.63
C GLU A 300 12.04 2.15 12.35
N VAL A 301 11.54 1.13 11.67
CA VAL A 301 10.50 0.22 12.15
C VAL A 301 10.82 -1.23 11.77
N PRO A 302 10.27 -2.22 12.48
CA PRO A 302 10.42 -3.63 12.11
C PRO A 302 9.87 -3.92 10.71
N VAL A 303 10.43 -4.95 10.07
CA VAL A 303 9.90 -5.50 8.82
C VAL A 303 8.43 -5.88 9.00
N SER A 304 7.61 -5.59 7.99
CA SER A 304 6.18 -5.87 8.01
C SER A 304 5.58 -5.95 6.61
N TYR A 305 4.35 -6.45 6.48
CA TYR A 305 3.61 -6.41 5.22
C TYR A 305 3.36 -4.99 4.72
N ALA A 306 3.14 -4.02 5.62
CA ALA A 306 3.04 -2.62 5.25
C ALA A 306 4.34 -2.06 4.63
N MET A 307 5.49 -2.50 5.14
CA MET A 307 6.80 -2.14 4.58
C MET A 307 7.01 -2.74 3.18
N MET A 308 6.62 -4.00 2.96
CA MET A 308 6.65 -4.64 1.64
C MET A 308 5.75 -3.92 0.65
N GLU A 309 4.55 -3.51 1.07
CA GLU A 309 3.61 -2.76 0.22
C GLU A 309 4.19 -1.39 -0.19
N GLY A 310 4.82 -0.67 0.74
CA GLY A 310 5.54 0.57 0.44
C GLY A 310 6.70 0.37 -0.54
N TYR A 311 7.45 -0.71 -0.39
CA TYR A 311 8.53 -1.09 -1.32
C TYR A 311 7.99 -1.36 -2.73
N ILE A 312 6.85 -2.05 -2.85
CA ILE A 312 6.17 -2.30 -4.13
C ILE A 312 5.68 -0.99 -4.75
N ALA A 313 5.06 -0.10 -3.97
CA ALA A 313 4.61 1.21 -4.46
C ALA A 313 5.78 2.03 -5.01
N ALA A 314 6.90 2.06 -4.32
CA ALA A 314 8.11 2.72 -4.79
C ALA A 314 8.66 2.09 -6.08
N LYS A 315 8.62 0.75 -6.24
CA LYS A 315 9.01 0.08 -7.51
C LYS A 315 8.13 0.53 -8.68
N VAL A 316 6.82 0.67 -8.46
CA VAL A 316 5.87 1.17 -9.47
C VAL A 316 6.17 2.62 -9.83
N ILE A 317 6.43 3.48 -8.85
CA ILE A 317 6.81 4.89 -9.07
C ILE A 317 8.11 4.98 -9.86
N VAL A 318 9.15 4.25 -9.46
CA VAL A 318 10.45 4.22 -10.15
C VAL A 318 10.30 3.75 -11.59
N GLU A 319 9.48 2.72 -11.84
CA GLU A 319 9.19 2.25 -13.20
C GLU A 319 8.42 3.28 -14.03
N ALA A 320 7.44 3.96 -13.44
CA ALA A 320 6.70 5.01 -14.13
C ALA A 320 7.61 6.19 -14.52
N VAL A 321 8.59 6.54 -13.69
CA VAL A 321 9.64 7.52 -14.03
C VAL A 321 10.55 6.97 -15.15
N ARG A 322 10.96 5.71 -15.07
CA ARG A 322 11.83 5.08 -16.09
C ARG A 322 11.20 5.11 -17.49
N ARG A 323 9.87 4.97 -17.58
CA ARG A 323 9.13 5.03 -18.87
C ARG A 323 9.01 6.41 -19.46
N GLN A 324 9.28 7.47 -18.71
CA GLN A 324 9.23 8.83 -19.22
C GLN A 324 10.55 9.20 -19.94
N LYS A 325 10.40 9.87 -21.08
CA LYS A 325 11.53 10.45 -21.80
C LYS A 325 11.74 11.90 -21.33
N GLY A 326 12.99 12.27 -21.06
CA GLY A 326 13.35 13.61 -20.63
C GLY A 326 13.02 13.87 -19.14
N ARG A 327 12.71 15.13 -18.80
CA ARG A 327 12.39 15.51 -17.41
C ARG A 327 11.01 14.99 -17.03
N PRO A 328 10.88 14.24 -15.92
CA PRO A 328 9.60 13.73 -15.46
C PRO A 328 8.61 14.85 -15.11
N THR A 329 7.34 14.66 -15.49
CA THR A 329 6.23 15.58 -15.20
C THR A 329 5.06 14.82 -14.55
N ARG A 330 4.11 15.53 -13.92
CA ARG A 330 2.91 14.92 -13.34
C ARG A 330 2.04 14.27 -14.41
N GLU A 331 1.87 14.92 -15.56
CA GLU A 331 1.15 14.37 -16.70
C GLU A 331 1.85 13.14 -17.27
N GLY A 332 3.19 13.18 -17.38
CA GLY A 332 3.99 12.03 -17.80
C GLY A 332 3.90 10.86 -16.82
N MET A 333 3.82 11.15 -15.50
CA MET A 333 3.59 10.13 -14.48
C MET A 333 2.25 9.44 -14.67
N VAL A 334 1.17 10.19 -14.84
CA VAL A 334 -0.18 9.65 -15.11
C VAL A 334 -0.19 8.82 -16.38
N ALA A 335 0.38 9.32 -17.47
CA ALA A 335 0.44 8.60 -18.74
C ALA A 335 1.24 7.29 -18.62
N ALA A 336 2.36 7.29 -17.88
CA ALA A 336 3.17 6.10 -17.65
C ALA A 336 2.46 5.04 -16.78
N LEU A 337 1.67 5.48 -15.79
CA LEU A 337 0.84 4.61 -14.96
C LEU A 337 -0.32 4.02 -15.77
N ASP A 338 -1.03 4.83 -16.55
CA ASP A 338 -2.14 4.38 -17.40
C ASP A 338 -1.70 3.40 -18.50
N ALA A 339 -0.46 3.51 -18.96
CA ALA A 339 0.16 2.60 -19.93
C ALA A 339 0.82 1.38 -19.27
N MET A 340 0.69 1.20 -17.96
CA MET A 340 1.28 0.08 -17.23
C MET A 340 0.32 -1.12 -17.19
N ASP A 341 0.10 -1.79 -18.30
CA ASP A 341 -0.83 -2.93 -18.40
C ASP A 341 -0.43 -4.10 -17.50
N SER A 342 0.87 -4.38 -17.43
CA SER A 342 1.45 -5.40 -16.56
C SER A 342 2.92 -5.10 -16.31
N TYR A 343 3.28 -4.96 -15.04
CA TYR A 343 4.66 -4.82 -14.59
C TYR A 343 4.96 -5.95 -13.62
N ASN A 344 5.75 -6.92 -14.05
CA ASN A 344 6.19 -8.03 -13.22
C ASN A 344 7.39 -7.61 -12.38
N LEU A 345 7.18 -7.52 -11.06
CA LEU A 345 8.21 -7.16 -10.10
C LEU A 345 9.10 -8.35 -9.68
N GLY A 346 8.92 -9.51 -10.32
CA GLY A 346 9.65 -10.73 -9.99
C GLY A 346 8.85 -11.67 -9.09
N GLY A 347 7.67 -12.09 -9.56
CA GLY A 347 6.72 -12.96 -8.86
C GLY A 347 5.53 -12.22 -8.23
N TYR A 348 5.43 -10.93 -8.47
CA TYR A 348 4.27 -10.08 -8.14
C TYR A 348 4.03 -9.12 -9.30
N ALA A 349 2.82 -9.09 -9.82
CA ALA A 349 2.48 -8.26 -10.96
C ALA A 349 1.58 -7.09 -10.55
N VAL A 350 1.88 -5.92 -11.10
CA VAL A 350 1.05 -4.71 -10.98
C VAL A 350 0.75 -4.19 -12.38
N GLY A 351 -0.50 -3.88 -12.64
CA GLY A 351 -0.91 -3.26 -13.91
C GLY A 351 -2.20 -2.48 -13.74
N PHE A 352 -2.32 -1.41 -14.51
CA PHE A 352 -3.49 -0.53 -14.50
C PHE A 352 -4.13 -0.52 -15.88
N LYS A 353 -5.46 -0.54 -15.89
CA LYS A 353 -6.28 -0.46 -17.11
C LYS A 353 -7.44 0.49 -16.86
N PRO A 354 -8.06 1.06 -17.89
CA PRO A 354 -9.35 1.70 -17.74
C PRO A 354 -10.35 0.75 -17.06
N GLY A 355 -10.97 1.20 -15.98
CA GLY A 355 -11.85 0.38 -15.14
C GLY A 355 -11.14 -0.56 -14.15
N MET A 356 -9.79 -0.50 -14.01
CA MET A 356 -9.03 -1.29 -13.05
C MET A 356 -7.86 -0.50 -12.48
N ARG A 357 -8.07 0.17 -11.36
CA ARG A 357 -7.06 0.96 -10.62
C ARG A 357 -6.44 0.20 -9.44
N SER A 358 -6.97 -0.98 -9.09
CA SER A 358 -6.29 -1.94 -8.19
C SER A 358 -5.36 -2.79 -9.04
N GLY A 359 -4.06 -2.52 -8.94
CA GLY A 359 -3.06 -3.02 -9.88
C GLY A 359 -2.68 -4.49 -9.69
N SER A 360 -3.11 -5.15 -8.62
CA SER A 360 -2.83 -6.56 -8.36
C SER A 360 -4.10 -7.35 -8.05
N ARG A 361 -4.01 -8.67 -8.19
CA ARG A 361 -5.03 -9.65 -7.76
C ARG A 361 -4.47 -10.63 -6.72
N PHE A 362 -3.26 -10.38 -6.27
CA PHE A 362 -2.57 -11.25 -5.33
C PHE A 362 -3.24 -11.19 -3.96
N VAL A 363 -3.76 -12.31 -3.49
CA VAL A 363 -4.28 -12.48 -2.13
C VAL A 363 -3.87 -13.86 -1.63
N GLU A 364 -3.14 -13.88 -0.52
CA GLU A 364 -2.79 -15.08 0.26
C GLU A 364 -3.41 -15.01 1.65
N LEU A 365 -3.43 -16.12 2.37
CA LEU A 365 -3.87 -16.18 3.76
C LEU A 365 -2.69 -16.46 4.67
N SER A 366 -2.53 -15.65 5.71
CA SER A 366 -1.66 -15.91 6.84
C SER A 366 -2.49 -16.38 8.02
N ILE A 367 -2.15 -17.52 8.61
CA ILE A 367 -2.83 -18.06 9.79
C ILE A 367 -1.86 -18.01 10.96
N ILE A 368 -2.32 -17.54 12.09
CA ILE A 368 -1.52 -17.54 13.30
C ILE A 368 -1.67 -18.90 13.97
N SER A 369 -0.53 -19.62 14.08
CA SER A 369 -0.49 -20.92 14.74
C SER A 369 -0.59 -20.77 16.25
N GLY A 370 -0.92 -21.88 16.93
CA GLY A 370 -0.94 -21.94 18.41
C GLY A 370 0.42 -21.73 19.09
N SER A 371 1.48 -21.47 18.33
CA SER A 371 2.80 -21.07 18.81
C SER A 371 3.13 -19.61 18.45
N GLY A 372 2.12 -18.77 18.16
CA GLY A 372 2.29 -17.36 17.79
C GLY A 372 3.01 -17.12 16.45
N LYS A 373 3.36 -18.19 15.73
CA LYS A 373 4.06 -18.06 14.44
C LYS A 373 3.09 -17.89 13.29
N ILE A 374 3.40 -16.94 12.43
CA ILE A 374 2.69 -16.74 11.16
C ILE A 374 2.99 -17.92 10.24
N ARG A 375 1.94 -18.64 9.81
CA ARG A 375 1.99 -19.67 8.76
C ARG A 375 1.25 -19.19 7.53
N GLN A 376 1.81 -19.50 6.38
CA GLN A 376 1.24 -19.28 5.04
C GLN A 376 1.00 -20.62 4.37
#